data_b542da971b76538c178f2f5e06e52554
#
_entry.id   b542da971b76538c178f2f5e06e52554
#
_cell.length_a   1.000
_cell.length_b   1.000
_cell.length_c   1.000
_cell.angle_alpha   90.00
_cell.angle_beta   90.00
_cell.angle_gamma   90.00
#
_symmetry.space_group_name_H-M   'P 1'
#
loop_
_entity.id
_entity.type
_entity.pdbx_description
1 polymer ?
#
loop_
_entity_poly.entity_id
_entity_poly.type
_entity_poly.pdbx_seq_one_letter_code
_entity_poly.pdbx_strand_id
1 'polypeptide(L)'
;MDRVGEAGLAEKREGTPEFGPAFREQLHELLKWRRDVRRFKRKPLPPGRIERLIAIACLSPSVGLSEPWRFVLVDDESRRAAIRACFEACNKDALSIQTPDRAALYARLKLAGLDDAPCQIAVFADRATAKGTGLGRLTMPEALDYSAVIAIHTLWLAARAEGIGVGWVSILDPKRVAAILDVPEHWVFIGHLCVGYPHASDDRPALERAGWEHRHPPATAMLYR
;
A
#
# COMPACT_ATOMS: atom_id res chain seq x y z
N MET A 1 -27.00 18.93 20.99
CA MET A 1 -26.80 20.14 20.16
C MET A 1 -25.37 20.54 20.34
N ASP A 2 -24.48 20.06 19.47
CA ASP A 2 -23.14 20.62 19.40
C ASP A 2 -22.64 20.49 17.95
N ARG A 3 -22.26 21.62 17.42
CA ARG A 3 -21.87 21.84 16.04
C ARG A 3 -20.50 21.22 15.82
N VAL A 4 -20.42 20.19 15.00
CA VAL A 4 -19.17 19.73 14.39
C VAL A 4 -18.73 20.83 13.42
N GLY A 5 -17.58 21.45 13.72
CA GLY A 5 -17.03 22.55 12.94
C GLY A 5 -16.78 22.15 11.50
N GLU A 6 -17.33 22.92 10.58
CA GLU A 6 -16.99 22.92 9.15
C GLU A 6 -15.51 23.26 9.02
N ALA A 7 -14.71 22.24 8.69
CA ALA A 7 -13.34 22.42 8.23
C ALA A 7 -13.42 23.18 6.90
N GLY A 8 -12.80 24.37 6.84
CA GLY A 8 -12.87 25.32 5.76
C GLY A 8 -12.65 24.67 4.40
N LEU A 9 -13.63 24.83 3.54
CA LEU A 9 -13.54 24.62 2.10
C LEU A 9 -12.45 25.56 1.58
N ALA A 10 -11.35 24.99 1.09
CA ALA A 10 -10.31 25.74 0.41
C ALA A 10 -10.96 26.58 -0.71
N GLU A 11 -10.69 27.88 -0.73
CA GLU A 11 -11.10 28.80 -1.81
C GLU A 11 -10.82 28.15 -3.17
N LYS A 12 -11.82 28.10 -4.03
CA LYS A 12 -11.67 27.67 -5.43
C LYS A 12 -10.61 28.56 -6.07
N ARG A 13 -9.42 28.00 -6.32
CA ARG A 13 -8.44 28.65 -7.18
C ARG A 13 -9.03 28.72 -8.58
N GLU A 14 -9.21 29.93 -9.11
CA GLU A 14 -9.53 30.13 -10.51
C GLU A 14 -8.32 29.64 -11.34
N GLY A 15 -8.57 28.69 -12.24
CA GLY A 15 -7.59 28.15 -13.18
C GLY A 15 -7.09 26.74 -12.84
N THR A 16 -6.69 26.01 -13.87
CA THR A 16 -6.02 24.72 -13.75
C THR A 16 -4.59 24.92 -13.25
N PRO A 17 -4.11 24.19 -12.20
CA PRO A 17 -2.75 24.36 -11.73
C PRO A 17 -1.75 23.90 -12.79
N GLU A 18 -0.70 24.71 -13.01
CA GLU A 18 0.41 24.37 -13.89
C GLU A 18 1.54 23.70 -13.09
N PHE A 19 2.02 22.58 -13.64
CA PHE A 19 3.14 21.81 -13.09
C PHE A 19 4.41 22.09 -13.88
N GLY A 20 5.24 23.02 -13.38
CA GLY A 20 6.49 23.46 -14.02
C GLY A 20 7.59 22.38 -14.03
N PRO A 21 8.74 22.66 -14.71
CA PRO A 21 9.85 21.72 -14.79
C PRO A 21 10.36 21.23 -13.43
N ALA A 22 10.54 22.11 -12.47
CA ALA A 22 11.02 21.76 -11.13
C ALA A 22 10.08 20.75 -10.41
N PHE A 23 8.76 20.92 -10.55
CA PHE A 23 7.82 19.94 -10.00
C PHE A 23 7.96 18.58 -10.68
N ARG A 24 8.13 18.53 -12.01
CA ARG A 24 8.31 17.29 -12.76
C ARG A 24 9.58 16.53 -12.33
N GLU A 25 10.67 17.25 -12.09
CA GLU A 25 11.91 16.67 -11.54
C GLU A 25 11.69 16.12 -10.13
N GLN A 26 11.04 16.87 -9.24
CA GLN A 26 10.71 16.42 -7.89
C GLN A 26 9.80 15.19 -7.90
N LEU A 27 8.80 15.15 -8.79
CA LEU A 27 7.93 13.98 -8.96
C LEU A 27 8.74 12.75 -9.43
N HIS A 28 9.65 12.93 -10.38
CA HIS A 28 10.53 11.85 -10.85
C HIS A 28 11.41 11.32 -9.71
N GLU A 29 12.02 12.20 -8.91
CA GLU A 29 12.81 11.80 -7.74
C GLU A 29 11.93 11.10 -6.68
N LEU A 30 10.70 11.58 -6.43
CA LEU A 30 9.76 10.93 -5.52
C LEU A 30 9.48 9.48 -5.97
N LEU A 31 9.20 9.25 -7.25
CA LEU A 31 8.96 7.93 -7.83
C LEU A 31 10.21 7.04 -7.72
N LYS A 32 11.39 7.60 -7.98
CA LYS A 32 12.67 6.90 -7.86
C LYS A 32 12.99 6.50 -6.42
N TRP A 33 12.70 7.37 -5.45
CA TRP A 33 13.00 7.16 -4.04
C TRP A 33 11.88 6.46 -3.25
N ARG A 34 10.70 6.24 -3.84
CA ARG A 34 9.66 5.41 -3.23
C ARG A 34 10.11 3.95 -3.28
N ARG A 35 10.35 3.37 -2.12
CA ARG A 35 10.80 1.98 -1.96
C ARG A 35 9.89 1.22 -1.01
N ASP A 36 9.85 -0.10 -1.19
CA ASP A 36 9.22 -1.01 -0.24
C ASP A 36 10.10 -1.08 1.03
N VAL A 37 9.57 -0.56 2.13
CA VAL A 37 10.30 -0.46 3.40
C VAL A 37 9.98 -1.66 4.27
N ARG A 38 11.02 -2.33 4.78
CA ARG A 38 10.91 -3.55 5.57
C ARG A 38 11.61 -3.47 6.92
N ARG A 39 12.22 -2.31 7.24
CA ARG A 39 12.86 -2.00 8.52
C ARG A 39 12.44 -0.61 8.97
N PHE A 40 11.73 -0.54 10.08
CA PHE A 40 11.14 0.69 10.60
C PHE A 40 11.75 1.05 11.95
N LYS A 41 11.83 2.36 12.21
CA LYS A 41 12.02 2.88 13.56
C LYS A 41 10.71 2.69 14.32
N ARG A 42 10.79 2.26 15.58
CA ARG A 42 9.60 2.09 16.44
C ARG A 42 8.98 3.41 16.91
N LYS A 43 9.49 4.53 16.40
CA LYS A 43 8.97 5.87 16.70
C LYS A 43 7.54 5.99 16.14
N PRO A 44 6.54 6.33 16.98
CA PRO A 44 5.17 6.51 16.53
C PRO A 44 5.07 7.68 15.55
N LEU A 45 4.10 7.61 14.67
CA LEU A 45 3.72 8.73 13.81
C LEU A 45 2.91 9.75 14.62
N PRO A 46 3.00 11.05 14.27
CA PRO A 46 2.16 12.06 14.91
C PRO A 46 0.67 11.75 14.76
N PRO A 47 -0.16 12.11 15.74
CA PRO A 47 -1.62 11.99 15.64
C PRO A 47 -2.17 12.65 14.37
N GLY A 48 -3.18 12.05 13.75
CA GLY A 48 -3.79 12.55 12.52
C GLY A 48 -2.97 12.32 11.24
N ARG A 49 -1.74 11.77 11.34
CA ARG A 49 -0.87 11.59 10.19
C ARG A 49 -1.39 10.49 9.24
N ILE A 50 -1.84 9.41 9.78
CA ILE A 50 -2.37 8.27 9.01
C ILE A 50 -3.68 8.67 8.34
N GLU A 51 -4.55 9.34 9.04
CA GLU A 51 -5.83 9.82 8.53
C GLU A 51 -5.63 10.78 7.36
N ARG A 52 -4.64 11.68 7.46
CA ARG A 52 -4.25 12.56 6.36
C ARG A 52 -3.73 11.80 5.15
N LEU A 53 -2.89 10.78 5.34
CA LEU A 53 -2.39 9.96 4.23
C LEU A 53 -3.51 9.17 3.56
N ILE A 54 -4.46 8.65 4.34
CA ILE A 54 -5.66 7.98 3.82
C ILE A 54 -6.55 8.98 3.05
N ALA A 55 -6.73 10.19 3.55
CA ALA A 55 -7.49 11.23 2.84
C ALA A 55 -6.86 11.55 1.46
N ILE A 56 -5.52 11.60 1.37
CA ILE A 56 -4.82 11.76 0.08
C ILE A 56 -5.03 10.54 -0.81
N ALA A 57 -4.96 9.33 -0.25
CA ALA A 57 -5.23 8.09 -0.99
C ALA A 57 -6.64 8.08 -1.61
N CYS A 58 -7.62 8.64 -0.90
CA CYS A 58 -9.00 8.75 -1.39
C CYS A 58 -9.18 9.73 -2.56
N LEU A 59 -8.17 10.51 -2.94
CA LEU A 59 -8.16 11.31 -4.18
C LEU A 59 -7.86 10.46 -5.43
N SER A 60 -7.56 9.19 -5.26
CA SER A 60 -7.26 8.27 -6.37
C SER A 60 -8.48 8.08 -7.28
N PRO A 61 -8.27 7.88 -8.58
CA PRO A 61 -9.35 7.46 -9.47
C PRO A 61 -9.86 6.08 -9.08
N SER A 62 -11.14 5.84 -9.33
CA SER A 62 -11.73 4.51 -9.17
C SER A 62 -12.73 4.22 -10.27
N VAL A 63 -12.91 2.95 -10.62
CA VAL A 63 -13.88 2.53 -11.63
C VAL A 63 -15.28 3.03 -11.26
N GLY A 64 -15.92 3.76 -12.17
CA GLY A 64 -17.24 4.33 -11.94
C GLY A 64 -17.34 5.27 -10.72
N LEU A 65 -16.24 5.85 -10.25
CA LEU A 65 -16.16 6.62 -8.98
C LEU A 65 -16.70 5.81 -7.78
N SER A 66 -16.43 4.51 -7.76
CA SER A 66 -16.98 3.58 -6.78
C SER A 66 -16.30 3.63 -5.41
N GLU A 67 -15.06 4.13 -5.34
CA GLU A 67 -14.24 4.24 -4.11
C GLU A 67 -14.31 2.96 -3.25
N PRO A 68 -13.91 1.81 -3.81
CA PRO A 68 -14.14 0.51 -3.18
C PRO A 68 -13.16 0.20 -2.05
N TRP A 69 -12.11 1.00 -1.88
CA TRP A 69 -11.08 0.79 -0.86
C TRP A 69 -11.62 0.88 0.56
N ARG A 70 -11.15 -0.04 1.40
CA ARG A 70 -11.40 -0.06 2.83
C ARG A 70 -10.08 -0.19 3.56
N PHE A 71 -9.75 0.77 4.41
CA PHE A 71 -8.53 0.80 5.20
C PHE A 71 -8.87 0.39 6.64
N VAL A 72 -8.32 -0.73 7.09
CA VAL A 72 -8.49 -1.24 8.46
C VAL A 72 -7.19 -1.00 9.22
N LEU A 73 -7.20 -0.07 10.16
CA LEU A 73 -6.07 0.18 11.05
C LEU A 73 -6.00 -0.97 12.06
N VAL A 74 -4.84 -1.61 12.14
CA VAL A 74 -4.64 -2.77 13.02
C VAL A 74 -3.85 -2.32 14.24
N ASP A 75 -4.57 -1.85 15.26
CA ASP A 75 -3.97 -1.34 16.51
C ASP A 75 -3.94 -2.40 17.62
N ASP A 76 -4.83 -3.38 17.58
CA ASP A 76 -4.89 -4.49 18.53
C ASP A 76 -3.68 -5.42 18.40
N GLU A 77 -2.92 -5.60 19.50
CA GLU A 77 -1.71 -6.40 19.52
C GLU A 77 -1.94 -7.88 19.24
N SER A 78 -3.09 -8.42 19.65
CA SER A 78 -3.45 -9.83 19.40
C SER A 78 -3.71 -10.08 17.92
N ARG A 79 -4.38 -9.15 17.24
CA ARG A 79 -4.60 -9.20 15.79
C ARG A 79 -3.28 -9.01 15.02
N ARG A 80 -2.40 -8.11 15.45
CA ARG A 80 -1.04 -7.97 14.89
C ARG A 80 -0.23 -9.26 15.03
N ALA A 81 -0.27 -9.89 16.19
CA ALA A 81 0.40 -11.18 16.44
C ALA A 81 -0.16 -12.29 15.56
N ALA A 82 -1.49 -12.35 15.38
CA ALA A 82 -2.14 -13.33 14.50
C ALA A 82 -1.78 -13.13 13.01
N ILE A 83 -1.70 -11.88 12.55
CA ILE A 83 -1.24 -11.55 11.18
C ILE A 83 0.23 -11.93 11.00
N ARG A 84 1.09 -11.67 12.01
CA ARG A 84 2.48 -12.12 11.97
C ARG A 84 2.59 -13.64 11.86
N ALA A 85 1.84 -14.38 12.66
CA ALA A 85 1.82 -15.84 12.59
C ALA A 85 1.30 -16.35 11.24
N CYS A 86 0.35 -15.65 10.62
CA CYS A 86 -0.11 -15.94 9.26
C CYS A 86 1.04 -15.73 8.25
N PHE A 87 1.77 -14.61 8.34
CA PHE A 87 2.93 -14.34 7.50
C PHE A 87 4.01 -15.41 7.66
N GLU A 88 4.37 -15.78 8.88
CA GLU A 88 5.40 -16.79 9.16
C GLU A 88 5.07 -18.14 8.53
N ALA A 89 3.81 -18.58 8.63
CA ALA A 89 3.33 -19.80 8.00
C ALA A 89 3.45 -19.73 6.47
N CYS A 90 2.88 -18.70 5.84
CA CYS A 90 2.93 -18.53 4.38
C CYS A 90 4.38 -18.34 3.88
N ASN A 91 5.23 -17.65 4.65
CA ASN A 91 6.64 -17.46 4.29
C ASN A 91 7.44 -18.76 4.36
N LYS A 92 7.14 -19.62 5.33
CA LYS A 92 7.73 -20.97 5.41
C LYS A 92 7.34 -21.82 4.20
N ASP A 93 6.06 -21.78 3.81
CA ASP A 93 5.58 -22.50 2.62
C ASP A 93 6.24 -21.95 1.34
N ALA A 94 6.31 -20.61 1.20
CA ALA A 94 6.98 -19.97 0.07
C ALA A 94 8.48 -20.29 -0.01
N LEU A 95 9.17 -20.48 1.12
CA LEU A 95 10.55 -20.94 1.15
C LEU A 95 10.68 -22.39 0.69
N SER A 96 9.75 -23.25 1.08
CA SER A 96 9.79 -24.70 0.79
C SER A 96 9.71 -25.04 -0.71
N ILE A 97 9.13 -24.17 -1.51
CA ILE A 97 8.99 -24.34 -2.97
C ILE A 97 10.15 -23.73 -3.77
N GLN A 98 11.13 -23.08 -3.10
CA GLN A 98 12.30 -22.54 -3.79
C GLN A 98 13.26 -23.63 -4.21
N THR A 99 13.96 -23.41 -5.33
CA THR A 99 15.11 -24.24 -5.69
C THR A 99 16.24 -24.11 -4.66
N PRO A 100 17.10 -25.12 -4.48
CA PRO A 100 18.17 -25.05 -3.46
C PRO A 100 19.00 -23.78 -3.51
N ASP A 101 19.39 -23.32 -4.71
CA ASP A 101 20.20 -22.12 -4.90
C ASP A 101 19.45 -20.84 -4.49
N ARG A 102 18.15 -20.77 -4.78
CA ARG A 102 17.30 -19.64 -4.40
C ARG A 102 16.86 -19.66 -2.94
N ALA A 103 16.73 -20.83 -2.34
CA ALA A 103 16.31 -20.97 -0.94
C ALA A 103 17.26 -20.25 0.02
N ALA A 104 18.58 -20.38 -0.17
CA ALA A 104 19.58 -19.72 0.63
C ALA A 104 19.51 -18.18 0.50
N LEU A 105 19.25 -17.68 -0.69
CA LEU A 105 19.04 -16.24 -0.92
C LEU A 105 17.72 -15.77 -0.32
N TYR A 106 16.62 -16.50 -0.55
CA TYR A 106 15.29 -16.20 -0.01
C TYR A 106 15.31 -16.08 1.52
N ALA A 107 15.96 -17.03 2.20
CA ALA A 107 16.06 -17.06 3.67
C ALA A 107 16.77 -15.82 4.26
N ARG A 108 17.62 -15.13 3.47
CA ARG A 108 18.31 -13.90 3.88
C ARG A 108 17.48 -12.64 3.66
N LEU A 109 16.38 -12.72 2.90
CA LEU A 109 15.55 -11.56 2.61
C LEU A 109 14.71 -11.16 3.83
N LYS A 110 14.75 -9.90 4.22
CA LYS A 110 13.75 -9.32 5.13
C LYS A 110 12.53 -8.98 4.28
N LEU A 111 11.45 -9.75 4.41
CA LEU A 111 10.27 -9.66 3.52
C LEU A 111 9.10 -8.87 4.12
N ALA A 112 9.12 -8.60 5.43
CA ALA A 112 8.07 -7.85 6.10
C ALA A 112 8.62 -6.94 7.21
N GLY A 113 7.88 -5.86 7.49
CA GLY A 113 8.15 -4.92 8.58
C GLY A 113 7.21 -5.07 9.78
N LEU A 114 6.54 -6.21 9.92
CA LEU A 114 5.48 -6.46 10.90
C LEU A 114 5.92 -6.31 12.38
N ASP A 115 7.22 -6.50 12.66
CA ASP A 115 7.76 -6.44 14.02
C ASP A 115 8.01 -5.01 14.52
N ASP A 116 8.34 -4.10 13.60
CA ASP A 116 8.89 -2.79 13.94
C ASP A 116 8.01 -1.62 13.49
N ALA A 117 7.11 -1.83 12.52
CA ALA A 117 6.25 -0.77 12.00
C ALA A 117 5.27 -0.27 13.08
N PRO A 118 5.31 1.02 13.43
CA PRO A 118 4.43 1.57 14.46
C PRO A 118 2.95 1.57 14.03
N CYS A 119 2.68 1.65 12.74
CA CYS A 119 1.33 1.58 12.20
C CYS A 119 1.22 0.44 11.18
N GLN A 120 0.08 -0.27 11.23
CA GLN A 120 -0.24 -1.36 10.31
C GLN A 120 -1.65 -1.16 9.76
N ILE A 121 -1.82 -1.29 8.45
CA ILE A 121 -3.09 -1.06 7.76
C ILE A 121 -3.36 -2.24 6.83
N ALA A 122 -4.44 -2.97 7.05
CA ALA A 122 -4.94 -3.92 6.07
C ALA A 122 -5.86 -3.19 5.08
N VAL A 123 -5.66 -3.41 3.79
CA VAL A 123 -6.45 -2.79 2.73
C VAL A 123 -7.28 -3.84 2.02
N PHE A 124 -8.56 -3.52 1.85
CA PHE A 124 -9.54 -4.37 1.18
C PHE A 124 -10.21 -3.58 0.05
N ALA A 125 -10.77 -4.32 -0.90
CA ALA A 125 -11.71 -3.82 -1.89
C ALA A 125 -13.12 -4.35 -1.54
N ASP A 126 -14.06 -3.44 -1.34
CA ASP A 126 -15.47 -3.76 -1.14
C ASP A 126 -16.13 -4.06 -2.48
N ARG A 127 -16.26 -5.34 -2.81
CA ARG A 127 -16.85 -5.78 -4.08
C ARG A 127 -18.37 -5.66 -4.13
N ALA A 128 -19.03 -5.44 -2.98
CA ALA A 128 -20.47 -5.23 -2.89
C ALA A 128 -20.87 -3.74 -2.88
N THR A 129 -19.90 -2.81 -3.01
CA THR A 129 -20.22 -1.39 -3.00
C THR A 129 -21.31 -1.04 -4.03
N ALA A 130 -22.35 -0.33 -3.60
CA ALA A 130 -23.38 0.18 -4.51
C ALA A 130 -22.94 1.46 -5.24
N LYS A 131 -21.91 2.14 -4.74
CA LYS A 131 -21.39 3.39 -5.32
C LYS A 131 -20.87 3.14 -6.74
N GLY A 132 -21.06 4.10 -7.63
CA GLY A 132 -20.69 4.00 -9.04
C GLY A 132 -21.67 3.20 -9.91
N THR A 133 -22.79 2.73 -9.36
CA THR A 133 -23.93 2.11 -10.08
C THR A 133 -23.53 1.04 -11.11
N GLY A 134 -22.43 0.32 -10.85
CA GLY A 134 -21.96 -0.76 -11.73
C GLY A 134 -21.12 -0.33 -12.92
N LEU A 135 -20.91 0.97 -13.16
CA LEU A 135 -20.15 1.47 -14.31
C LEU A 135 -18.75 0.86 -14.37
N GLY A 136 -18.42 0.20 -15.51
CA GLY A 136 -17.11 -0.37 -15.81
C GLY A 136 -16.79 -1.70 -15.12
N ARG A 137 -17.55 -2.13 -14.09
CA ARG A 137 -17.27 -3.37 -13.34
C ARG A 137 -18.06 -4.59 -13.84
N LEU A 138 -19.01 -4.40 -14.76
CA LEU A 138 -19.79 -5.52 -15.31
C LEU A 138 -18.89 -6.45 -16.15
N THR A 139 -18.02 -5.88 -16.95
CA THR A 139 -17.09 -6.62 -17.82
C THR A 139 -15.75 -6.90 -17.19
N MET A 140 -15.34 -6.09 -16.20
CA MET A 140 -14.08 -6.22 -15.45
C MET A 140 -14.33 -6.03 -13.96
N PRO A 141 -14.88 -7.04 -13.26
CA PRO A 141 -15.18 -6.95 -11.82
C PRO A 141 -13.94 -6.66 -10.97
N GLU A 142 -12.76 -7.14 -11.39
CA GLU A 142 -11.45 -6.89 -10.77
C GLU A 142 -11.00 -5.42 -10.83
N ALA A 143 -11.67 -4.57 -11.63
CA ALA A 143 -11.38 -3.12 -11.65
C ALA A 143 -11.64 -2.43 -10.30
N LEU A 144 -12.46 -3.03 -9.42
CA LEU A 144 -12.61 -2.61 -8.03
C LEU A 144 -11.30 -2.83 -7.24
N ASP A 145 -10.67 -3.97 -7.43
CA ASP A 145 -9.40 -4.31 -6.78
C ASP A 145 -8.28 -3.39 -7.29
N TYR A 146 -8.23 -3.15 -8.61
CA TYR A 146 -7.27 -2.23 -9.22
C TYR A 146 -7.42 -0.81 -8.68
N SER A 147 -8.65 -0.36 -8.44
CA SER A 147 -8.93 0.94 -7.81
C SER A 147 -8.33 1.03 -6.40
N ALA A 148 -8.47 -0.02 -5.60
CA ALA A 148 -7.85 -0.08 -4.27
C ALA A 148 -6.31 -0.11 -4.35
N VAL A 149 -5.72 -0.80 -5.33
CA VAL A 149 -4.26 -0.79 -5.58
C VAL A 149 -3.76 0.60 -5.93
N ILE A 150 -4.50 1.37 -6.74
CA ILE A 150 -4.14 2.76 -7.07
C ILE A 150 -4.17 3.63 -5.82
N ALA A 151 -5.17 3.47 -4.95
CA ALA A 151 -5.25 4.19 -3.68
C ALA A 151 -4.06 3.87 -2.76
N ILE A 152 -3.63 2.60 -2.67
CA ILE A 152 -2.40 2.21 -1.96
C ILE A 152 -1.19 2.92 -2.55
N HIS A 153 -1.06 2.96 -3.88
CA HIS A 153 0.09 3.61 -4.52
C HIS A 153 0.11 5.12 -4.26
N THR A 154 -1.05 5.78 -4.27
CA THR A 154 -1.18 7.20 -3.92
C THR A 154 -0.76 7.46 -2.47
N LEU A 155 -1.26 6.64 -1.52
CA LEU A 155 -0.82 6.68 -0.12
C LEU A 155 0.70 6.54 0.00
N TRP A 156 1.29 5.63 -0.75
CA TRP A 156 2.72 5.35 -0.72
C TRP A 156 3.55 6.54 -1.17
N LEU A 157 3.14 7.20 -2.26
CA LEU A 157 3.79 8.42 -2.75
C LEU A 157 3.66 9.57 -1.74
N ALA A 158 2.46 9.77 -1.20
CA ALA A 158 2.21 10.80 -0.19
C ALA A 158 3.05 10.56 1.07
N ALA A 159 3.10 9.33 1.56
CA ALA A 159 3.93 8.95 2.70
C ALA A 159 5.41 9.23 2.43
N ARG A 160 5.92 8.83 1.24
CA ARG A 160 7.33 9.08 0.86
C ARG A 160 7.66 10.56 0.80
N ALA A 161 6.76 11.40 0.29
CA ALA A 161 6.93 12.84 0.24
C ALA A 161 7.10 13.46 1.66
N GLU A 162 6.55 12.81 2.68
CA GLU A 162 6.66 13.21 4.08
C GLU A 162 7.78 12.46 4.86
N GLY A 163 8.67 11.74 4.15
CA GLY A 163 9.74 10.95 4.78
C GLY A 163 9.26 9.69 5.50
N ILE A 164 8.00 9.29 5.29
CA ILE A 164 7.40 8.08 5.84
C ILE A 164 7.56 6.94 4.85
N GLY A 165 7.97 5.78 5.35
CA GLY A 165 8.08 4.55 4.56
C GLY A 165 6.80 3.73 4.62
N VAL A 166 6.51 3.04 3.53
CA VAL A 166 5.47 2.03 3.46
C VAL A 166 6.07 0.73 2.94
N GLY A 167 5.74 -0.39 3.58
CA GLY A 167 6.05 -1.73 3.12
C GLY A 167 4.77 -2.49 2.84
N TRP A 168 4.65 -3.09 1.68
CA TRP A 168 3.50 -3.91 1.30
C TRP A 168 3.81 -5.39 1.54
N VAL A 169 3.04 -6.02 2.43
CA VAL A 169 3.12 -7.45 2.73
C VAL A 169 2.00 -8.18 2.01
N SER A 170 2.37 -9.07 1.09
CA SER A 170 1.45 -9.94 0.32
C SER A 170 1.64 -11.44 0.59
N ILE A 171 2.65 -11.81 1.39
CA ILE A 171 2.89 -13.21 1.81
C ILE A 171 1.97 -13.50 3.00
N LEU A 172 0.68 -13.55 2.73
CA LEU A 172 -0.40 -13.72 3.71
C LEU A 172 -1.53 -14.51 3.06
N ASP A 173 -2.24 -15.33 3.84
CA ASP A 173 -3.50 -15.93 3.42
C ASP A 173 -4.63 -14.90 3.50
N PRO A 174 -5.25 -14.50 2.37
CA PRO A 174 -6.30 -13.50 2.34
C PRO A 174 -7.52 -13.83 3.22
N LYS A 175 -7.93 -15.10 3.23
CA LYS A 175 -9.09 -15.58 4.01
C LYS A 175 -8.79 -15.51 5.50
N ARG A 176 -7.60 -15.92 5.88
CA ARG A 176 -7.15 -15.89 7.28
C ARG A 176 -7.03 -14.44 7.79
N VAL A 177 -6.51 -13.52 6.97
CA VAL A 177 -6.45 -12.10 7.34
C VAL A 177 -7.86 -11.51 7.52
N ALA A 178 -8.78 -11.81 6.61
CA ALA A 178 -10.17 -11.35 6.72
C ALA A 178 -10.84 -11.86 8.01
N ALA A 179 -10.63 -13.14 8.37
CA ALA A 179 -11.14 -13.72 9.60
C ALA A 179 -10.50 -13.11 10.87
N ILE A 180 -9.18 -12.87 10.88
CA ILE A 180 -8.47 -12.22 11.99
C ILE A 180 -9.03 -10.81 12.25
N LEU A 181 -9.37 -10.09 11.18
CA LEU A 181 -9.83 -8.70 11.27
C LEU A 181 -11.35 -8.57 11.38
N ASP A 182 -12.08 -9.68 11.28
CA ASP A 182 -13.54 -9.73 11.38
C ASP A 182 -14.23 -8.74 10.41
N VAL A 183 -13.78 -8.76 9.15
CA VAL A 183 -14.32 -7.89 8.10
C VAL A 183 -15.44 -8.59 7.30
N PRO A 184 -16.33 -7.82 6.64
CA PRO A 184 -17.40 -8.37 5.82
C PRO A 184 -16.87 -9.34 4.74
N GLU A 185 -17.59 -10.44 4.47
CA GLU A 185 -17.19 -11.49 3.53
C GLU A 185 -16.96 -10.97 2.09
N HIS A 186 -17.68 -9.92 1.69
CA HIS A 186 -17.56 -9.31 0.37
C HIS A 186 -16.37 -8.35 0.24
N TRP A 187 -15.55 -8.16 1.30
CA TRP A 187 -14.32 -7.41 1.23
C TRP A 187 -13.16 -8.32 0.82
N VAL A 188 -12.58 -8.03 -0.33
CA VAL A 188 -11.42 -8.78 -0.85
C VAL A 188 -10.14 -8.15 -0.35
N PHE A 189 -9.30 -8.97 0.29
CA PHE A 189 -8.00 -8.52 0.78
C PHE A 189 -7.06 -8.14 -0.37
N ILE A 190 -6.49 -6.94 -0.32
CA ILE A 190 -5.55 -6.43 -1.32
C ILE A 190 -4.11 -6.50 -0.81
N GLY A 191 -3.87 -6.17 0.44
CA GLY A 191 -2.55 -6.21 1.04
C GLY A 191 -2.50 -5.65 2.45
N HIS A 192 -1.40 -5.92 3.14
CA HIS A 192 -1.13 -5.40 4.47
C HIS A 192 0.03 -4.43 4.42
N LEU A 193 -0.19 -3.20 4.87
CA LEU A 193 0.79 -2.12 4.82
C LEU A 193 1.43 -1.92 6.21
N CYS A 194 2.76 -1.95 6.24
CA CYS A 194 3.57 -1.51 7.37
C CYS A 194 3.96 -0.05 7.12
N VAL A 195 3.63 0.86 8.04
CA VAL A 195 3.84 2.31 7.85
C VAL A 195 4.62 2.90 9.02
N GLY A 196 5.65 3.69 8.73
CA GLY A 196 6.49 4.30 9.77
C GLY A 196 7.74 4.95 9.20
N TYR A 197 8.61 5.48 10.07
CA TYR A 197 9.88 6.05 9.63
C TYR A 197 10.88 4.93 9.26
N PRO A 198 11.45 4.95 8.05
CA PRO A 198 12.43 3.96 7.66
C PRO A 198 13.75 4.12 8.43
N HIS A 199 14.46 3.00 8.65
CA HIS A 199 15.83 3.06 9.19
C HIS A 199 16.83 3.65 8.20
N ALA A 200 16.64 3.36 6.92
CA ALA A 200 17.47 3.86 5.82
C ALA A 200 16.61 4.09 4.57
N SER A 201 17.08 4.96 3.70
CA SER A 201 16.50 5.21 2.38
C SER A 201 17.54 4.88 1.31
N ASP A 202 17.07 4.32 0.19
CA ASP A 202 17.90 3.96 -0.96
C ASP A 202 17.10 4.21 -2.24
N ASP A 203 17.76 4.55 -3.32
CA ASP A 203 17.14 4.76 -4.63
C ASP A 203 17.05 3.48 -5.46
N ARG A 204 17.69 2.38 -5.01
CA ARG A 204 17.62 1.05 -5.63
C ARG A 204 16.73 0.10 -4.82
N PRO A 205 15.94 -0.76 -5.48
CA PRO A 205 15.12 -1.77 -4.81
C PRO A 205 15.96 -2.71 -3.93
N ALA A 206 15.45 -3.05 -2.74
CA ALA A 206 16.14 -3.95 -1.82
C ALA A 206 16.38 -5.34 -2.43
N LEU A 207 15.45 -5.85 -3.22
CA LEU A 207 15.58 -7.14 -3.91
C LEU A 207 16.67 -7.10 -5.00
N GLU A 208 16.80 -5.99 -5.70
CA GLU A 208 17.87 -5.80 -6.68
C GLU A 208 19.25 -5.74 -6.01
N ARG A 209 19.37 -5.00 -4.90
CA ARG A 209 20.61 -4.96 -4.10
C ARG A 209 20.99 -6.31 -3.50
N ALA A 210 20.00 -7.14 -3.19
CA ALA A 210 20.19 -8.50 -2.68
C ALA A 210 20.51 -9.52 -3.79
N GLY A 211 20.47 -9.14 -5.06
CA GLY A 211 20.69 -10.05 -6.19
C GLY A 211 19.51 -11.00 -6.45
N TRP A 212 18.32 -10.67 -5.94
CA TRP A 212 17.12 -11.50 -6.17
C TRP A 212 16.60 -11.37 -7.58
N GLU A 213 16.50 -10.13 -8.11
CA GLU A 213 16.02 -9.83 -9.45
C GLU A 213 16.51 -8.45 -9.88
N HIS A 214 16.50 -8.16 -11.18
CA HIS A 214 16.91 -6.89 -11.76
C HIS A 214 15.77 -6.26 -12.56
N ARG A 215 15.76 -4.92 -12.64
CA ARG A 215 14.81 -4.20 -13.49
C ARG A 215 15.13 -4.45 -14.96
N HIS A 216 14.09 -4.68 -15.75
CA HIS A 216 14.22 -4.70 -17.21
C HIS A 216 14.20 -3.28 -17.79
N PRO A 217 14.82 -3.07 -18.97
CA PRO A 217 14.69 -1.82 -19.72
C PRO A 217 13.22 -1.51 -20.04
N PRO A 218 12.77 -0.25 -19.98
CA PRO A 218 11.36 0.11 -20.25
C PRO A 218 10.85 -0.34 -21.62
N ALA A 219 11.73 -0.44 -22.63
CA ALA A 219 11.38 -0.91 -23.96
C ALA A 219 10.77 -2.32 -23.98
N THR A 220 11.13 -3.17 -23.00
CA THR A 220 10.59 -4.54 -22.91
C THR A 220 9.13 -4.59 -22.48
N ALA A 221 8.60 -3.47 -21.93
CA ALA A 221 7.21 -3.34 -21.50
C ALA A 221 6.30 -2.75 -22.59
N MET A 222 6.84 -2.45 -23.77
CA MET A 222 6.11 -1.80 -24.85
C MET A 222 5.99 -2.73 -26.06
N LEU A 223 4.82 -2.75 -26.66
CA LEU A 223 4.54 -3.48 -27.88
C LEU A 223 3.74 -2.56 -28.81
N TYR A 224 4.28 -2.33 -30.01
CA TYR A 224 3.61 -1.56 -31.06
C TYR A 224 2.85 -2.49 -31.99
N ARG A 225 1.62 -2.12 -32.34
CA ARG A 225 0.76 -2.82 -33.29
C ARG A 225 0.30 -1.87 -34.37
#